data_a0ba5257ffbf49a41201cd65a4f9fdac
#
_entry.id   a0ba5257ffbf49a41201cd65a4f9fdac
#
_cell.length_a   1.000
_cell.length_b   1.000
_cell.length_c   1.000
_cell.angle_alpha   90.00
_cell.angle_beta   90.00
_cell.angle_gamma   90.00
#
_symmetry.space_group_name_H-M   'P 1'
#
loop_
_entity.id
_entity.type
_entity.pdbx_description
1 polymer ?
#
loop_
_entity_poly.entity_id
_entity_poly.type
_entity_poly.pdbx_seq_one_letter_code
_entity_poly.pdbx_strand_id
1 'polypeptide(L)'
;VITREVAVKALELMGVDEKGLDEMDRRYLETLIDKFDGGPVGLNNLGAALSEETDTLEEVYEPYLIQIGFLNRTPRGRMVTRLAYDHFGVKPRSRSQKGLFP
;
A
#
# COMPACT_ATOMS: atom_id res chain seq x y z
N VAL A 1 -14.75 -22.36 -18.48
CA VAL A 1 -14.06 -21.09 -18.66
C VAL A 1 -14.06 -20.34 -17.33
N ILE A 2 -12.89 -19.89 -16.91
CA ILE A 2 -12.76 -19.13 -15.68
C ILE A 2 -13.07 -17.67 -15.98
N THR A 3 -14.07 -17.15 -15.30
CA THR A 3 -14.40 -15.74 -15.43
C THR A 3 -13.44 -14.91 -14.58
N ARG A 4 -13.41 -13.62 -14.86
CA ARG A 4 -12.61 -12.72 -14.05
C ARG A 4 -13.00 -12.76 -12.58
N GLU A 5 -14.29 -12.82 -12.31
CA GLU A 5 -14.77 -12.85 -10.94
C GLU A 5 -14.30 -14.09 -10.20
N VAL A 6 -14.32 -15.24 -10.86
CA VAL A 6 -13.83 -16.46 -10.24
C VAL A 6 -12.34 -16.38 -9.99
N ALA A 7 -11.59 -15.80 -10.94
CA ALA A 7 -10.15 -15.66 -10.78
C ALA A 7 -9.80 -14.75 -9.61
N VAL A 8 -10.52 -13.64 -9.46
CA VAL A 8 -10.28 -12.72 -8.35
C VAL A 8 -10.56 -13.40 -7.02
N LYS A 9 -11.66 -14.14 -6.93
CA LYS A 9 -11.98 -14.87 -5.71
C LYS A 9 -10.92 -15.91 -5.37
N ALA A 10 -10.41 -16.59 -6.37
CA ALA A 10 -9.37 -17.59 -6.14
C ALA A 10 -8.11 -16.93 -5.59
N LEU A 11 -7.73 -15.78 -6.14
CA LEU A 11 -6.57 -15.05 -5.66
C LEU A 11 -6.76 -14.56 -4.22
N GLU A 12 -7.96 -14.12 -3.88
CA GLU A 12 -8.25 -13.68 -2.52
C GLU A 12 -8.10 -14.83 -1.53
N LEU A 13 -8.59 -16.01 -1.90
CA LEU A 13 -8.48 -17.19 -1.05
C LEU A 13 -7.04 -17.61 -0.85
N MET A 14 -6.18 -17.31 -1.82
CA MET A 14 -4.77 -17.63 -1.72
C MET A 14 -3.96 -16.52 -1.06
N GLY A 15 -4.61 -15.42 -0.67
CA GLY A 15 -3.92 -14.31 -0.07
C GLY A 15 -3.23 -13.40 -1.08
N VAL A 16 -3.62 -13.50 -2.35
CA VAL A 16 -3.04 -12.72 -3.44
C VAL A 16 -4.18 -12.02 -4.17
N ASP A 17 -4.03 -10.73 -4.44
CA ASP A 17 -5.09 -10.00 -5.16
C ASP A 17 -4.78 -9.87 -6.64
N GLU A 18 -5.58 -9.08 -7.37
CA GLU A 18 -5.45 -8.93 -8.82
C GLU A 18 -4.10 -8.41 -9.26
N LYS A 19 -3.43 -7.64 -8.42
CA LYS A 19 -2.13 -7.08 -8.75
C LYS A 19 -0.98 -7.95 -8.29
N GLY A 20 -1.29 -9.13 -7.77
CA GLY A 20 -0.26 -10.01 -7.29
C GLY A 20 0.27 -9.65 -5.92
N LEU A 21 -0.46 -8.82 -5.19
CA LEU A 21 -0.07 -8.44 -3.84
C LEU A 21 -0.35 -9.59 -2.88
N ASP A 22 0.64 -9.95 -2.08
CA ASP A 22 0.41 -10.93 -1.04
C ASP A 22 -0.09 -10.22 0.21
N GLU A 23 -0.29 -10.99 1.27
CA GLU A 23 -0.86 -10.46 2.50
C GLU A 23 0.01 -9.35 3.09
N MET A 24 1.33 -9.52 3.07
CA MET A 24 2.22 -8.53 3.65
C MET A 24 2.25 -7.25 2.81
N ASP A 25 2.23 -7.37 1.49
CA ASP A 25 2.18 -6.20 0.62
C ASP A 25 0.92 -5.38 0.91
N ARG A 26 -0.21 -6.05 1.02
CA ARG A 26 -1.47 -5.37 1.33
C ARG A 26 -1.42 -4.74 2.71
N ARG A 27 -0.88 -5.45 3.67
CA ARG A 27 -0.77 -4.94 5.03
C ARG A 27 0.12 -3.69 5.08
N TYR A 28 1.20 -3.69 4.32
CA TYR A 28 2.07 -2.54 4.21
C TYR A 28 1.29 -1.31 3.74
N LEU A 29 0.59 -1.46 2.62
CA LEU A 29 -0.14 -0.35 2.04
C LEU A 29 -1.33 0.07 2.91
N GLU A 30 -2.06 -0.89 3.45
CA GLU A 30 -3.19 -0.58 4.32
C GLU A 30 -2.76 0.13 5.59
N THR A 31 -1.66 -0.28 6.18
CA THR A 31 -1.14 0.38 7.37
C THR A 31 -0.75 1.82 7.04
N LEU A 32 -0.11 2.03 5.90
CA LEU A 32 0.28 3.36 5.49
C LEU A 32 -0.94 4.26 5.29
N ILE A 33 -1.98 3.72 4.69
CA ILE A 33 -3.21 4.48 4.47
C ILE A 33 -3.95 4.73 5.78
N ASP A 34 -4.16 3.69 6.57
CA ASP A 34 -5.01 3.78 7.76
C ASP A 34 -4.35 4.51 8.92
N LYS A 35 -3.09 4.21 9.18
CA LYS A 35 -2.41 4.77 10.35
C LYS A 35 -1.68 6.06 10.08
N PHE A 36 -1.27 6.28 8.85
CA PHE A 36 -0.43 7.42 8.51
C PHE A 36 -1.02 8.30 7.42
N ASP A 37 -2.29 8.12 7.12
CA ASP A 37 -3.01 8.93 6.12
C ASP A 37 -2.33 8.90 4.75
N GLY A 38 -1.69 7.80 4.41
CA GLY A 38 -1.00 7.68 3.13
C GLY A 38 0.41 8.21 3.13
N GLY A 39 0.87 8.69 4.24
CA GLY A 39 2.21 9.23 4.39
C GLY A 39 2.27 10.73 4.14
N PRO A 40 3.47 11.31 4.12
CA PRO A 40 4.76 10.62 4.21
C PRO A 40 5.07 10.12 5.61
N VAL A 41 5.70 8.96 5.69
CA VAL A 41 6.06 8.37 6.97
C VAL A 41 7.44 7.72 6.84
N GLY A 42 8.24 7.86 7.88
CA GLY A 42 9.57 7.28 7.88
C GLY A 42 9.54 5.76 7.96
N LEU A 43 10.59 5.15 7.42
CA LEU A 43 10.70 3.69 7.39
C LEU A 43 10.69 3.09 8.80
N ASN A 44 11.32 3.76 9.74
CA ASN A 44 11.36 3.26 11.13
C ASN A 44 9.96 3.18 11.73
N ASN A 45 9.13 4.18 11.48
CA ASN A 45 7.77 4.18 11.98
C ASN A 45 6.94 3.09 11.32
N LEU A 46 7.13 2.87 10.04
CA LEU A 46 6.46 1.78 9.34
C LEU A 46 6.89 0.43 9.90
N GLY A 47 8.19 0.25 10.13
CA GLY A 47 8.69 -0.99 10.67
C GLY A 47 8.08 -1.28 12.04
N ALA A 48 7.98 -0.28 12.88
CA ALA A 48 7.37 -0.44 14.20
C ALA A 48 5.89 -0.81 14.08
N ALA A 49 5.17 -0.14 13.20
CA ALA A 49 3.73 -0.40 13.02
C ALA A 49 3.47 -1.80 12.45
N LEU A 50 4.37 -2.29 11.61
CA LEU A 50 4.22 -3.58 10.97
C LEU A 50 4.90 -4.71 11.73
N SER A 51 5.65 -4.39 12.78
CA SER A 51 6.48 -5.35 13.52
C SER A 51 7.44 -6.06 12.60
N GLU A 52 8.09 -5.29 11.74
CA GLU A 52 8.98 -5.81 10.72
C GLU A 52 10.27 -5.01 10.71
N GLU A 53 11.37 -5.64 10.33
CA GLU A 53 12.63 -4.94 10.22
C GLU A 53 12.61 -4.01 9.02
N THR A 54 13.25 -2.84 9.18
CA THR A 54 13.26 -1.85 8.11
C THR A 54 13.96 -2.35 6.86
N ASP A 55 15.03 -3.13 7.03
CA ASP A 55 15.74 -3.70 5.88
C ASP A 55 14.83 -4.62 5.09
N THR A 56 14.02 -5.42 5.78
CA THR A 56 13.09 -6.32 5.12
C THR A 56 12.06 -5.54 4.32
N LEU A 57 11.51 -4.48 4.89
CA LEU A 57 10.56 -3.65 4.18
C LEU A 57 11.19 -3.05 2.93
N GLU A 58 12.38 -2.51 3.07
CA GLU A 58 13.03 -1.79 1.98
C GLU A 58 13.51 -2.71 0.87
N GLU A 59 13.99 -3.89 1.21
CA GLU A 59 14.61 -4.78 0.24
C GLU A 59 13.67 -5.83 -0.34
N VAL A 60 12.65 -6.22 0.43
CA VAL A 60 11.76 -7.29 0.02
C VAL A 60 10.44 -6.78 -0.52
N TYR A 61 9.82 -5.83 0.16
CA TYR A 61 8.46 -5.40 -0.19
C TYR A 61 8.41 -4.14 -1.03
N GLU A 62 9.20 -3.14 -0.71
CA GLU A 62 9.11 -1.86 -1.39
C GLU A 62 9.44 -1.90 -2.88
N PRO A 63 10.44 -2.68 -3.32
CA PRO A 63 10.77 -2.67 -4.75
C PRO A 63 9.59 -3.02 -5.64
N TYR A 64 8.82 -4.01 -5.27
CA TYR A 64 7.66 -4.40 -6.05
C TYR A 64 6.57 -3.34 -5.99
N LEU A 65 6.31 -2.81 -4.80
CA LEU A 65 5.28 -1.80 -4.63
C LEU A 65 5.59 -0.53 -5.41
N ILE A 66 6.86 -0.18 -5.49
CA ILE A 66 7.29 0.96 -6.29
C ILE A 66 7.14 0.66 -7.77
N GLN A 67 7.51 -0.56 -8.17
CA GLN A 67 7.44 -0.96 -9.57
C GLN A 67 6.02 -0.89 -10.11
N ILE A 68 5.04 -1.32 -9.35
CA ILE A 68 3.65 -1.27 -9.79
C ILE A 68 3.00 0.10 -9.58
N GLY A 69 3.76 1.04 -9.03
CA GLY A 69 3.28 2.40 -8.90
C GLY A 69 2.41 2.69 -7.69
N PHE A 70 2.44 1.81 -6.68
CA PHE A 70 1.61 1.98 -5.49
C PHE A 70 2.32 2.73 -4.38
N LEU A 71 3.65 2.82 -4.43
CA LEU A 71 4.44 3.42 -3.37
C LEU A 71 5.45 4.38 -3.96
N ASN A 72 5.65 5.52 -3.28
CA ASN A 72 6.69 6.48 -3.61
C ASN A 72 7.61 6.68 -2.43
N ARG A 73 8.89 6.81 -2.71
CA ARG A 73 9.88 7.25 -1.74
C ARG A 73 10.10 8.74 -1.95
N THR A 74 9.94 9.51 -0.90
CA THR A 74 10.15 10.95 -0.95
C THR A 74 11.16 11.34 0.11
N PRO A 75 11.73 12.57 0.04
CA PRO A 75 12.62 13.03 1.09
C PRO A 75 11.99 13.03 2.47
N ARG A 76 10.68 13.08 2.54
CA ARG A 76 9.95 13.07 3.82
C ARG A 76 9.60 11.67 4.29
N GLY A 77 9.68 10.68 3.43
CA GLY A 77 9.35 9.31 3.78
C GLY A 77 8.55 8.63 2.70
N ARG A 78 7.90 7.53 3.07
CA ARG A 78 7.13 6.72 2.13
C ARG A 78 5.70 7.22 2.03
N MET A 79 5.19 7.27 0.81
CA MET A 79 3.82 7.71 0.54
C MET A 79 3.14 6.73 -0.41
N VAL A 80 1.85 6.49 -0.19
CA VAL A 80 1.07 5.73 -1.16
C VAL A 80 0.68 6.67 -2.30
N THR A 81 0.43 6.06 -3.46
CA THR A 81 0.04 6.82 -4.64
C THR A 81 -1.46 6.74 -4.83
N ARG A 82 -1.98 7.56 -5.74
CA ARG A 82 -3.38 7.50 -6.08
C ARG A 82 -3.78 6.13 -6.62
N LEU A 83 -2.88 5.50 -7.36
CA LEU A 83 -3.16 4.17 -7.88
C LEU A 83 -3.44 3.18 -6.76
N ALA A 84 -2.73 3.30 -5.64
CA ALA A 84 -2.97 2.43 -4.50
C ALA A 84 -4.34 2.70 -3.88
N TYR A 85 -4.71 3.95 -3.72
CA TYR A 85 -6.03 4.29 -3.22
C TYR A 85 -7.12 3.71 -4.11
N ASP A 86 -6.96 3.86 -5.41
CA ASP A 86 -7.93 3.35 -6.38
C ASP A 86 -8.03 1.83 -6.31
N HIS A 87 -6.90 1.17 -6.15
CA HIS A 87 -6.87 -0.28 -6.08
C HIS A 87 -7.65 -0.81 -4.87
N PHE A 88 -7.48 -0.16 -3.73
CA PHE A 88 -8.16 -0.58 -2.51
C PHE A 88 -9.57 -0.01 -2.39
N GLY A 89 -9.99 0.83 -3.33
CA GLY A 89 -11.30 1.44 -3.27
C GLY A 89 -11.45 2.42 -2.11
N VAL A 90 -10.37 3.03 -1.69
CA VAL A 90 -10.35 3.97 -0.57
C VAL A 90 -10.05 5.36 -1.11
N LYS A 91 -10.76 6.34 -0.59
CA LYS A 91 -10.51 7.73 -0.98
C LYS A 91 -9.50 8.35 -0.04
N PRO A 92 -8.60 9.20 -0.54
CA PRO A 92 -7.73 9.97 0.34
C PRO A 92 -8.56 10.75 1.34
N ARG A 93 -8.03 10.91 2.54
CA ARG A 93 -8.76 11.59 3.57
C ARG A 93 -9.02 13.04 3.21
N SER A 94 -10.23 13.50 3.50
CA SER A 94 -10.62 14.85 3.13
C SER A 94 -9.78 15.90 3.85
N ARG A 95 -9.25 15.58 5.01
CA ARG A 95 -8.39 16.50 5.73
C ARG A 95 -7.20 16.93 4.89
N SER A 96 -6.52 15.97 4.30
CA SER A 96 -5.40 16.29 3.45
C SER A 96 -5.85 17.04 2.21
N GLN A 97 -7.03 16.76 1.73
CA GLN A 97 -7.55 17.44 0.57
C GLN A 97 -7.96 18.87 0.90
N LYS A 98 -8.61 19.06 2.03
CA LYS A 98 -9.08 20.39 2.40
C LYS A 98 -7.94 21.35 2.63
N GLY A 99 -6.88 20.87 3.23
CA GLY A 99 -5.75 21.72 3.46
C GLY A 99 -4.97 22.04 2.22
N LEU A 100 -5.01 21.15 1.24
CA LEU A 100 -4.19 21.22 0.05
C LEU A 100 -5.00 21.36 -1.20
N PHE A 101 -6.21 20.89 -1.20
CA PHE A 101 -7.06 20.85 -2.37
C PHE A 101 -8.44 21.35 -1.99
N PRO A 102 -8.55 22.55 -1.78
CA PRO A 102 -9.84 23.13 -1.39
C PRO A 102 -10.97 22.72 -2.28
#